data_54bda679146da749af401f170fd77f49
#
_entry.id   54bda679146da749af401f170fd77f49
#
_cell.length_a   1.000
_cell.length_b   1.000
_cell.length_c   1.000
_cell.angle_alpha   90.00
_cell.angle_beta   90.00
_cell.angle_gamma   90.00
#
_symmetry.space_group_name_H-M   'P 1'
#
loop_
_entity.id
_entity.type
_entity.pdbx_description
1 polymer ?
#
loop_
_entity_poly.entity_id
_entity_poly.type
_entity_poly.pdbx_seq_one_letter_code
_entity_poly.pdbx_strand_id
1 'polypeptide(L)'
;MGYDVIDMFSNNLNLNFSSKSTGEYIKCKIEKKDVILLKPTTFMNLSGKALLEFINFFKIDKNKIIIIYDDKDLDVGTIRIRKNGSSGGHNGIKSIEQVTSQFIRIRIGIGKPKFKDDMINHVIAKVSNSEYEELRKGIIKGYNSVIDILKYGVDIAMNKNNI
;
A
#
# COMPACT_ATOMS: atom_id res chain seq x y z
N MET A 1 3.71 5.22 -4.19
CA MET A 1 3.43 3.86 -4.74
C MET A 1 2.13 3.28 -4.18
N GLY A 2 1.94 3.20 -2.87
CA GLY A 2 0.69 2.71 -2.29
C GLY A 2 -0.54 3.51 -2.73
N TYR A 3 -0.45 4.83 -2.73
CA TYR A 3 -1.54 5.71 -3.17
C TYR A 3 -1.90 5.50 -4.65
N ASP A 4 -0.93 5.25 -5.49
CA ASP A 4 -1.16 4.98 -6.92
C ASP A 4 -1.97 3.70 -7.14
N VAL A 5 -1.77 2.68 -6.31
CA VAL A 5 -2.59 1.45 -6.33
C VAL A 5 -4.03 1.77 -5.96
N ILE A 6 -4.24 2.56 -4.91
CA ILE A 6 -5.58 2.99 -4.48
C ILE A 6 -6.24 3.86 -5.57
N ASP A 7 -5.49 4.77 -6.19
CA ASP A 7 -5.98 5.57 -7.31
C ASP A 7 -6.38 4.71 -8.52
N MET A 8 -5.66 3.63 -8.78
CA MET A 8 -6.03 2.68 -9.84
C MET A 8 -7.37 2.00 -9.56
N PHE A 9 -7.68 1.65 -8.32
CA PHE A 9 -9.01 1.15 -7.94
C PHE A 9 -10.09 2.20 -8.17
N SER A 10 -9.86 3.45 -7.75
CA SER A 10 -10.78 4.56 -7.99
C SER A 10 -11.11 4.71 -9.48
N ASN A 11 -10.09 4.71 -10.32
CA ASN A 11 -10.24 4.85 -11.76
C ASN A 11 -10.98 3.64 -12.38
N ASN A 12 -10.60 2.42 -12.03
CA ASN A 12 -11.20 1.22 -12.59
C ASN A 12 -12.65 0.99 -12.13
N LEU A 13 -12.99 1.39 -10.90
CA LEU A 13 -14.34 1.31 -10.36
C LEU A 13 -15.19 2.53 -10.72
N ASN A 14 -14.59 3.56 -11.30
CA ASN A 14 -15.23 4.85 -11.60
C ASN A 14 -15.91 5.47 -10.36
N LEU A 15 -15.20 5.45 -9.23
CA LEU A 15 -15.64 5.99 -7.96
C LEU A 15 -14.75 7.14 -7.51
N ASN A 16 -15.34 8.14 -6.87
CA ASN A 16 -14.62 9.30 -6.35
C ASN A 16 -14.32 9.12 -4.85
N PHE A 17 -13.22 9.73 -4.41
CA PHE A 17 -12.87 9.78 -2.98
C PHE A 17 -13.78 10.74 -2.22
N SER A 18 -14.15 10.33 -1.02
CA SER A 18 -14.71 11.21 0.01
C SER A 18 -13.60 11.59 0.98
N SER A 19 -13.70 12.74 1.61
CA SER A 19 -12.71 13.22 2.59
C SER A 19 -13.23 13.09 4.00
N LYS A 20 -12.35 12.66 4.90
CA LYS A 20 -12.54 12.68 6.34
C LYS A 20 -11.24 13.18 6.98
N SER A 21 -11.26 13.67 8.22
CA SER A 21 -10.19 14.50 8.82
C SER A 21 -8.75 14.01 8.58
N THR A 22 -8.49 12.71 8.58
CA THR A 22 -7.15 12.12 8.43
C THR A 22 -6.92 11.38 7.12
N GLY A 23 -7.88 11.38 6.20
CA GLY A 23 -7.71 10.67 4.95
C GLY A 23 -8.80 10.89 3.93
N GLU A 24 -8.50 10.48 2.71
CA GLU A 24 -9.45 10.31 1.63
C GLU A 24 -9.79 8.83 1.48
N TYR A 25 -11.05 8.52 1.24
CA TYR A 25 -11.50 7.12 1.22
C TYR A 25 -12.59 6.86 0.20
N ILE A 26 -12.73 5.59 -0.17
CA ILE A 26 -13.85 5.05 -0.95
C ILE A 26 -14.38 3.83 -0.22
N LYS A 27 -15.70 3.81 0.02
CA LYS A 27 -16.40 2.61 0.47
C LYS A 27 -16.99 1.92 -0.76
N CYS A 28 -16.57 0.67 -1.01
CA CYS A 28 -16.96 -0.05 -2.23
C CYS A 28 -17.02 -1.56 -2.01
N LYS A 29 -17.38 -2.30 -3.06
CA LYS A 29 -17.26 -3.75 -3.12
C LYS A 29 -16.19 -4.14 -4.13
N ILE A 30 -15.30 -5.05 -3.73
CA ILE A 30 -14.29 -5.66 -4.59
C ILE A 30 -14.38 -7.17 -4.36
N GLU A 31 -14.49 -7.95 -5.43
CA GLU A 31 -14.67 -9.42 -5.33
C GLU A 31 -15.78 -9.80 -4.34
N LYS A 32 -16.91 -9.10 -4.41
CA LYS A 32 -18.12 -9.28 -3.57
C LYS A 32 -17.90 -9.00 -2.06
N LYS A 33 -16.79 -8.39 -1.68
CA LYS A 33 -16.47 -8.04 -0.29
C LYS A 33 -16.56 -6.53 -0.09
N ASP A 34 -17.04 -6.13 1.09
CA ASP A 34 -17.03 -4.72 1.50
C ASP A 34 -15.60 -4.29 1.80
N VAL A 35 -15.17 -3.21 1.15
CA VAL A 35 -13.80 -2.70 1.23
C VAL A 35 -13.81 -1.19 1.48
N ILE A 36 -12.94 -0.73 2.35
CA ILE A 36 -12.59 0.68 2.49
C ILE A 36 -11.21 0.88 1.87
N LEU A 37 -11.14 1.67 0.83
CA LEU A 37 -9.88 2.15 0.24
C LEU A 37 -9.50 3.43 0.95
N LEU A 38 -8.32 3.49 1.54
CA LEU A 38 -7.87 4.63 2.33
C LEU A 38 -6.53 5.17 1.83
N LYS A 39 -6.49 6.47 1.61
CA LYS A 39 -5.25 7.25 1.46
C LYS A 39 -5.12 8.20 2.64
N PRO A 40 -4.25 7.96 3.62
CA PRO A 40 -3.99 8.92 4.68
C PRO A 40 -3.51 10.26 4.12
N THR A 41 -4.04 11.36 4.66
CA THR A 41 -3.60 12.73 4.30
C THR A 41 -2.73 13.35 5.39
N THR A 42 -2.41 12.58 6.41
CA THR A 42 -1.47 12.93 7.47
C THR A 42 -0.02 12.86 6.99
N PHE A 43 0.91 13.41 7.76
CA PHE A 43 2.33 13.09 7.59
C PHE A 43 2.56 11.57 7.76
N MET A 44 3.62 11.06 7.13
CA MET A 44 3.91 9.61 7.10
C MET A 44 3.99 9.00 8.50
N ASN A 45 4.62 9.68 9.46
CA ASN A 45 4.74 9.23 10.85
C ASN A 45 3.41 9.21 11.63
N LEU A 46 2.32 9.72 11.06
CA LEU A 46 0.97 9.72 11.62
C LEU A 46 0.00 8.79 10.87
N SER A 47 0.50 7.92 10.01
CA SER A 47 -0.33 6.98 9.24
C SER A 47 -1.14 6.05 10.15
N GLY A 48 -0.60 5.63 11.29
CA GLY A 48 -1.32 4.82 12.29
C GLY A 48 -2.50 5.57 12.90
N LYS A 49 -2.39 6.88 13.13
CA LYS A 49 -3.50 7.70 13.62
C LYS A 49 -4.66 7.71 12.62
N ALA A 50 -4.35 7.90 11.34
CA ALA A 50 -5.37 7.84 10.29
C ALA A 50 -6.02 6.47 10.23
N LEU A 51 -5.23 5.40 10.25
CA LEU A 51 -5.75 4.04 10.24
C LEU A 51 -6.67 3.77 11.43
N LEU A 52 -6.28 4.17 12.63
CA LEU A 52 -7.10 3.98 13.86
C LEU A 52 -8.44 4.71 13.76
N GLU A 53 -8.46 5.93 13.25
CA GLU A 53 -9.69 6.68 13.05
C GLU A 53 -10.67 5.92 12.12
N PHE A 54 -10.17 5.40 11.00
CA PHE A 54 -11.00 4.68 10.04
C PHE A 54 -11.44 3.30 10.56
N ILE A 55 -10.58 2.59 11.29
CA ILE A 55 -10.94 1.34 11.98
C ILE A 55 -12.13 1.58 12.92
N ASN A 56 -12.06 2.62 13.75
CA ASN A 56 -13.10 2.93 14.73
C ASN A 56 -14.39 3.41 14.05
N PHE A 57 -14.29 4.27 13.06
CA PHE A 57 -15.44 4.84 12.37
C PHE A 57 -16.24 3.79 11.58
N PHE A 58 -15.56 2.94 10.81
CA PHE A 58 -16.20 1.89 10.01
C PHE A 58 -16.30 0.55 10.73
N LYS A 59 -15.85 0.45 11.98
CA LYS A 59 -15.84 -0.79 12.78
C LYS A 59 -15.15 -1.95 12.06
N ILE A 60 -13.95 -1.67 11.54
CA ILE A 60 -13.16 -2.64 10.77
C ILE A 60 -12.46 -3.60 11.74
N ASP A 61 -12.47 -4.89 11.39
CA ASP A 61 -11.68 -5.91 12.06
C ASP A 61 -10.18 -5.65 11.81
N LYS A 62 -9.39 -5.50 12.89
CA LYS A 62 -7.94 -5.26 12.81
C LYS A 62 -7.18 -6.39 12.12
N ASN A 63 -7.75 -7.58 12.01
CA ASN A 63 -7.17 -8.71 11.29
C ASN A 63 -7.41 -8.64 9.76
N LYS A 64 -8.23 -7.70 9.29
CA LYS A 64 -8.61 -7.53 7.87
C LYS A 64 -8.04 -6.25 7.28
N ILE A 65 -6.76 -6.02 7.49
CA ILE A 65 -6.06 -4.82 7.01
C ILE A 65 -4.98 -5.23 6.01
N ILE A 66 -4.94 -4.54 4.89
CA ILE A 66 -3.88 -4.64 3.88
C ILE A 66 -3.20 -3.28 3.79
N ILE A 67 -1.90 -3.25 3.97
CA ILE A 67 -1.08 -2.04 3.83
C ILE A 67 -0.21 -2.18 2.58
N ILE A 68 -0.30 -1.18 1.72
CA ILE A 68 0.47 -1.10 0.48
C ILE A 68 1.47 0.05 0.60
N TYR A 69 2.74 -0.25 0.43
CA TYR A 69 3.79 0.76 0.59
C TYR A 69 5.01 0.47 -0.28
N ASP A 70 5.82 1.49 -0.48
CA ASP A 70 7.07 1.39 -1.23
C ASP A 70 8.19 0.81 -0.38
N ASP A 71 9.10 0.09 -1.03
CA ASP A 71 10.24 -0.55 -0.39
C ASP A 71 11.51 -0.35 -1.21
N LYS A 72 12.48 0.32 -0.61
CA LYS A 72 13.79 0.59 -1.22
C LYS A 72 14.69 -0.64 -1.33
N ASP A 73 14.43 -1.68 -0.55
CA ASP A 73 15.24 -2.91 -0.52
C ASP A 73 14.81 -3.95 -1.56
N LEU A 74 13.73 -3.67 -2.27
CA LEU A 74 13.26 -4.47 -3.40
C LEU A 74 13.59 -3.80 -4.73
N ASP A 75 13.92 -4.61 -5.73
CA ASP A 75 14.16 -4.12 -7.08
C ASP A 75 12.93 -3.40 -7.63
N VAL A 76 13.17 -2.35 -8.44
CA VAL A 76 12.12 -1.53 -9.03
C VAL A 76 11.08 -2.40 -9.76
N GLY A 77 9.81 -2.18 -9.45
CA GLY A 77 8.69 -2.87 -10.10
C GLY A 77 8.44 -4.30 -9.62
N THR A 78 9.20 -4.78 -8.64
CA THR A 78 8.91 -6.06 -7.97
C THR A 78 7.93 -5.86 -6.82
N ILE A 79 7.25 -6.92 -6.41
CA ILE A 79 6.40 -6.90 -5.23
C ILE A 79 6.74 -8.04 -4.27
N ARG A 80 6.39 -7.85 -3.02
CA ARG A 80 6.40 -8.89 -1.98
C ARG A 80 5.16 -8.76 -1.10
N ILE A 81 4.41 -9.83 -1.01
CA ILE A 81 3.29 -9.96 -0.07
C ILE A 81 3.80 -10.71 1.15
N ARG A 82 3.49 -10.21 2.35
CA ARG A 82 3.85 -10.83 3.63
C ARG A 82 2.71 -10.71 4.62
N LYS A 83 2.52 -11.74 5.44
CA LYS A 83 1.60 -11.73 6.59
C LYS A 83 2.20 -11.00 7.79
N ASN A 84 3.52 -11.05 7.93
CA ASN A 84 4.29 -10.54 9.04
C ASN A 84 5.51 -9.78 8.53
N GLY A 85 6.17 -9.09 9.40
CA GLY A 85 7.43 -8.40 9.10
C GLY A 85 7.68 -7.25 10.08
N SER A 86 8.82 -6.63 9.93
CA SER A 86 9.19 -5.40 10.63
C SER A 86 8.98 -4.19 9.73
N SER A 87 9.05 -2.99 10.32
CA SER A 87 8.95 -1.74 9.58
C SER A 87 10.11 -1.51 8.60
N GLY A 88 11.25 -2.15 8.82
CA GLY A 88 12.44 -1.95 8.00
C GLY A 88 12.90 -0.48 7.95
N GLY A 89 12.60 0.30 8.98
CA GLY A 89 12.88 1.73 9.03
C GLY A 89 11.83 2.63 8.38
N HIS A 90 10.76 2.08 7.80
CA HIS A 90 9.68 2.85 7.20
C HIS A 90 8.82 3.50 8.29
N ASN A 91 8.80 4.85 8.36
CA ASN A 91 8.13 5.60 9.43
C ASN A 91 6.60 5.39 9.44
N GLY A 92 5.99 5.27 8.28
CA GLY A 92 4.55 4.97 8.18
C GLY A 92 4.21 3.61 8.77
N ILE A 93 5.02 2.59 8.48
CA ILE A 93 4.80 1.25 9.01
C ILE A 93 5.04 1.21 10.53
N LYS A 94 6.07 1.89 11.05
CA LYS A 94 6.26 2.04 12.50
C LYS A 94 5.03 2.63 13.19
N SER A 95 4.43 3.64 12.59
CA SER A 95 3.20 4.27 13.10
C SER A 95 2.02 3.28 13.09
N ILE A 96 1.86 2.50 12.03
CA ILE A 96 0.81 1.49 11.90
C ILE A 96 1.00 0.35 12.91
N GLU A 97 2.24 -0.09 13.15
CA GLU A 97 2.56 -1.13 14.12
C GLU A 97 2.15 -0.78 15.55
N GLN A 98 2.02 0.50 15.89
CA GLN A 98 1.49 0.96 17.17
C GLN A 98 -0.03 0.73 17.32
N VAL A 99 -0.74 0.59 16.20
CA VAL A 99 -2.19 0.38 16.16
C VAL A 99 -2.56 -1.08 16.05
N THR A 100 -1.83 -1.80 15.19
CA THR A 100 -2.04 -3.23 14.96
C THR A 100 -0.72 -3.90 14.54
N SER A 101 -0.50 -5.11 15.04
CA SER A 101 0.65 -5.93 14.64
C SER A 101 0.31 -6.93 13.53
N GLN A 102 -0.97 -7.11 13.24
CA GLN A 102 -1.47 -8.13 12.32
C GLN A 102 -2.09 -7.45 11.09
N PHE A 103 -1.30 -7.29 10.05
CA PHE A 103 -1.78 -6.82 8.77
C PHE A 103 -0.99 -7.45 7.63
N ILE A 104 -1.65 -7.57 6.49
CA ILE A 104 -1.02 -8.04 5.27
C ILE A 104 -0.22 -6.88 4.67
N ARG A 105 1.01 -7.15 4.25
CA ARG A 105 1.91 -6.17 3.63
C ARG A 105 2.03 -6.46 2.15
N ILE A 106 1.80 -5.46 1.32
CA ILE A 106 2.15 -5.46 -0.11
C ILE A 106 3.25 -4.43 -0.28
N ARG A 107 4.47 -4.90 -0.47
CA ARG A 107 5.67 -4.07 -0.63
C ARG A 107 5.96 -3.93 -2.11
N ILE A 108 6.05 -2.69 -2.60
CA ILE A 108 6.34 -2.38 -3.99
C ILE A 108 7.77 -1.84 -4.08
N GLY A 109 8.61 -2.52 -4.83
CA GLY A 109 10.02 -2.16 -4.98
C GLY A 109 10.21 -0.85 -5.72
N ILE A 110 10.99 0.04 -5.13
CA ILE A 110 11.44 1.30 -5.73
C ILE A 110 12.95 1.35 -5.95
N GLY A 111 13.67 0.30 -5.52
CA GLY A 111 15.12 0.21 -5.63
C GLY A 111 15.86 1.07 -4.61
N LYS A 112 17.13 0.76 -4.42
CA LYS A 112 17.99 1.54 -3.53
C LYS A 112 18.44 2.83 -4.21
N PRO A 113 18.51 3.97 -3.47
CA PRO A 113 19.14 5.17 -3.98
C PRO A 113 20.61 4.91 -4.29
N LYS A 114 21.10 5.48 -5.39
CA LYS A 114 22.50 5.30 -5.83
C LYS A 114 23.52 5.85 -4.83
N PHE A 115 23.13 6.85 -4.00
CA PHE A 115 23.96 7.46 -2.96
C PHE A 115 23.15 7.66 -1.68
N LYS A 116 23.80 7.58 -0.50
CA LYS A 116 23.14 7.71 0.81
C LYS A 116 22.35 9.01 1.00
N ASP A 117 22.81 10.09 0.39
CA ASP A 117 22.18 11.42 0.49
C ASP A 117 21.00 11.61 -0.47
N ASP A 118 20.77 10.65 -1.37
CA ASP A 118 19.73 10.72 -2.38
C ASP A 118 18.41 10.03 -1.99
N MET A 119 18.29 9.53 -0.76
CA MET A 119 17.08 8.80 -0.35
C MET A 119 15.80 9.64 -0.49
N ILE A 120 15.84 10.92 -0.12
CA ILE A 120 14.69 11.83 -0.27
C ILE A 120 14.53 12.20 -1.76
N ASN A 121 15.64 12.46 -2.46
CA ASN A 121 15.64 12.81 -3.87
C ASN A 121 15.27 11.61 -4.78
N HIS A 122 15.56 10.38 -4.38
CA HIS A 122 15.22 9.18 -5.15
C HIS A 122 13.71 8.97 -5.28
N VAL A 123 12.94 9.30 -4.25
CA VAL A 123 11.47 9.21 -4.27
C VAL A 123 10.84 10.39 -5.01
N ILE A 124 11.51 11.54 -5.06
CA ILE A 124 11.00 12.81 -5.60
C ILE A 124 11.64 13.16 -6.95
N ALA A 125 12.84 12.65 -7.28
CA ALA A 125 13.56 12.96 -8.51
C ALA A 125 12.81 12.44 -9.75
N LYS A 126 12.99 13.16 -10.88
CA LYS A 126 12.49 12.70 -12.19
C LYS A 126 13.07 11.32 -12.50
N VAL A 127 12.20 10.34 -12.45
CA VAL A 127 12.47 8.95 -12.79
C VAL A 127 12.78 8.88 -14.29
N SER A 128 13.77 8.09 -14.70
CA SER A 128 14.00 7.82 -16.12
C SER A 128 12.78 7.10 -16.74
N ASN A 129 12.58 7.20 -18.07
CA ASN A 129 11.45 6.56 -18.73
C ASN A 129 11.39 5.03 -18.47
N SER A 130 12.55 4.36 -18.42
CA SER A 130 12.63 2.92 -18.15
C SER A 130 12.23 2.59 -16.70
N GLU A 131 12.66 3.38 -15.73
CA GLU A 131 12.27 3.22 -14.31
C GLU A 131 10.80 3.53 -14.11
N TYR A 132 10.26 4.51 -14.81
CA TYR A 132 8.82 4.82 -14.79
C TYR A 132 7.99 3.62 -15.24
N GLU A 133 8.36 2.96 -16.31
CA GLU A 133 7.65 1.77 -16.79
C GLU A 133 7.74 0.60 -15.80
N GLU A 134 8.90 0.40 -15.15
CA GLU A 134 9.05 -0.64 -14.12
C GLU A 134 8.21 -0.31 -12.87
N LEU A 135 8.19 0.95 -12.42
CA LEU A 135 7.33 1.40 -11.31
C LEU A 135 5.86 1.19 -11.63
N ARG A 136 5.44 1.50 -12.86
CA ARG A 136 4.08 1.27 -13.32
C ARG A 136 3.70 -0.21 -13.27
N LYS A 137 4.61 -1.11 -13.69
CA LYS A 137 4.41 -2.56 -13.55
C LYS A 137 4.22 -2.95 -12.08
N GLY A 138 5.00 -2.37 -11.18
CA GLY A 138 4.87 -2.59 -9.73
C GLY A 138 3.50 -2.18 -9.19
N ILE A 139 2.97 -1.04 -9.64
CA ILE A 139 1.63 -0.57 -9.27
C ILE A 139 0.56 -1.56 -9.76
N ILE A 140 0.64 -2.00 -11.01
CA ILE A 140 -0.29 -2.98 -11.58
C ILE A 140 -0.23 -4.32 -10.81
N LYS A 141 0.96 -4.80 -10.51
CA LYS A 141 1.14 -6.00 -9.68
C LYS A 141 0.56 -5.83 -8.27
N GLY A 142 0.74 -4.66 -7.66
CA GLY A 142 0.14 -4.32 -6.38
C GLY A 142 -1.40 -4.36 -6.43
N TYR A 143 -1.98 -3.77 -7.46
CA TYR A 143 -3.41 -3.80 -7.71
C TYR A 143 -3.93 -5.25 -7.85
N ASN A 144 -3.29 -6.05 -8.70
CA ASN A 144 -3.66 -7.45 -8.89
C ASN A 144 -3.50 -8.27 -7.60
N SER A 145 -2.49 -7.96 -6.79
CA SER A 145 -2.27 -8.63 -5.50
C SER A 145 -3.40 -8.39 -4.52
N VAL A 146 -3.94 -7.18 -4.44
CA VAL A 146 -5.13 -6.90 -3.61
C VAL A 146 -6.32 -7.75 -4.07
N ILE A 147 -6.58 -7.82 -5.36
CA ILE A 147 -7.66 -8.64 -5.93
C ILE A 147 -7.45 -10.11 -5.60
N ASP A 148 -6.24 -10.63 -5.78
CA ASP A 148 -5.93 -12.03 -5.47
C ASP A 148 -6.10 -12.36 -3.98
N ILE A 149 -5.70 -11.44 -3.09
CA ILE A 149 -5.92 -11.61 -1.65
C ILE A 149 -7.41 -11.67 -1.32
N LEU A 150 -8.21 -10.77 -1.88
CA LEU A 150 -9.64 -10.72 -1.64
C LEU A 150 -10.37 -11.92 -2.22
N LYS A 151 -9.92 -12.42 -3.37
CA LYS A 151 -10.56 -13.52 -4.09
C LYS A 151 -10.14 -14.89 -3.58
N TYR A 152 -8.86 -15.10 -3.32
CA TYR A 152 -8.27 -16.42 -3.03
C TYR A 152 -7.65 -16.54 -1.64
N GLY A 153 -7.50 -15.45 -0.91
CA GLY A 153 -6.77 -15.39 0.35
C GLY A 153 -5.27 -15.11 0.18
N VAL A 154 -4.63 -14.76 1.30
CA VAL A 154 -3.24 -14.28 1.30
C VAL A 154 -2.23 -15.36 0.88
N ASP A 155 -2.43 -16.62 1.26
CA ASP A 155 -1.48 -17.70 0.97
C ASP A 155 -1.38 -17.98 -0.54
N ILE A 156 -2.52 -18.06 -1.21
CA ILE A 156 -2.57 -18.22 -2.67
C ILE A 156 -2.00 -16.98 -3.36
N ALA A 157 -2.36 -15.78 -2.89
CA ALA A 157 -1.83 -14.54 -3.44
C ALA A 157 -0.32 -14.45 -3.30
N MET A 158 0.27 -14.89 -2.18
CA MET A 158 1.72 -14.96 -1.98
C MET A 158 2.37 -15.90 -2.99
N ASN A 159 1.84 -17.10 -3.17
CA ASN A 159 2.38 -18.07 -4.12
C ASN A 159 2.33 -17.56 -5.56
N LYS A 160 1.28 -16.85 -5.91
CA LYS A 160 1.04 -16.33 -7.26
C LYS A 160 1.87 -15.10 -7.59
N ASN A 161 2.09 -14.21 -6.62
CA ASN A 161 2.64 -12.87 -6.87
C ASN A 161 4.08 -12.68 -6.38
N ASN A 162 4.57 -13.48 -5.45
CA ASN A 162 5.95 -13.41 -4.91
C ASN A 162 6.99 -14.14 -5.78
N ILE A 163 6.86 -14.03 -7.05
CA ILE A 163 7.78 -14.69 -8.00
C ILE A 163 9.03 -13.86 -8.20
#